data_ae767b8a05c35416c48d8fc7a231c321
#
_entry.id   ae767b8a05c35416c48d8fc7a231c321
#
_cell.length_a   1.000
_cell.length_b   1.000
_cell.length_c   1.000
_cell.angle_alpha   90.00
_cell.angle_beta   90.00
_cell.angle_gamma   90.00
#
_symmetry.space_group_name_H-M   'P 1'
#
loop_
_entity.id
_entity.type
_entity.pdbx_description
1 polymer ?
#
loop_
_entity_poly.entity_id
_entity_poly.type
_entity_poly.pdbx_seq_one_letter_code
_entity_poly.pdbx_strand_id
1 'polypeptide(L)'
;VSQFQRILMVMALDNLVNNKPKAARSVLFKIYQNAKDFDKVRVAAVYQLIRASPSSPMLQEMAAYTKIDTSIQVNVAVKSAIEAAATLDVPRLAKM
;
A
#
# COMPACT_ATOMS: atom_id res chain seq x y z
N VAL A 1 12.70 -17.96 -3.78
CA VAL A 1 12.69 -16.97 -2.69
C VAL A 1 11.49 -17.23 -1.80
N SER A 2 11.71 -17.38 -0.51
CA SER A 2 10.64 -17.67 0.44
C SER A 2 9.74 -16.45 0.66
N GLN A 3 8.53 -16.71 1.14
CA GLN A 3 7.60 -15.64 1.51
C GLN A 3 8.22 -14.69 2.53
N PHE A 4 8.90 -15.25 3.54
CA PHE A 4 9.55 -14.47 4.58
C PHE A 4 10.61 -13.52 4.00
N GLN A 5 11.43 -14.02 3.09
CA GLN A 5 12.47 -13.21 2.45
C GLN A 5 11.86 -12.08 1.63
N ARG A 6 10.76 -12.35 0.92
CA ARG A 6 10.09 -11.32 0.14
C ARG A 6 9.47 -10.24 1.02
N ILE A 7 8.91 -10.63 2.16
CA ILE A 7 8.38 -9.66 3.13
C ILE A 7 9.51 -8.78 3.64
N LEU A 8 10.67 -9.37 3.95
CA LEU A 8 11.83 -8.59 4.39
C LEU A 8 12.30 -7.61 3.31
N MET A 9 12.25 -8.02 2.04
CA MET A 9 12.60 -7.13 0.94
C MET A 9 11.67 -5.92 0.88
N VAL A 10 10.37 -6.14 1.04
CA VAL A 10 9.39 -5.04 1.07
C VAL A 10 9.65 -4.12 2.25
N MET A 11 9.92 -4.69 3.43
CA MET A 11 10.22 -3.88 4.61
C MET A 11 11.55 -3.12 4.46
N ALA A 12 12.52 -3.68 3.74
CA ALA A 12 13.79 -3.03 3.49
C ALA A 12 13.65 -1.78 2.60
N LEU A 13 12.51 -1.59 1.96
CA LEU A 13 12.23 -0.39 1.18
C LEU A 13 11.91 0.84 2.04
N ASP A 14 11.91 0.69 3.38
CA ASP A 14 11.68 1.81 4.29
C ASP A 14 12.55 3.02 3.97
N ASN A 15 13.84 2.81 3.73
CA ASN A 15 14.74 3.91 3.39
C ASN A 15 14.31 4.61 2.11
N LEU A 16 13.88 3.83 1.12
CA LEU A 16 13.41 4.39 -0.14
C LEU A 16 12.12 5.18 0.06
N VAL A 17 11.20 4.67 0.88
CA VAL A 17 9.96 5.36 1.23
C VAL A 17 10.26 6.70 1.88
N ASN A 18 11.22 6.74 2.79
CA ASN A 18 11.56 7.96 3.52
C ASN A 18 12.31 8.98 2.66
N ASN A 19 13.19 8.52 1.78
CA ASN A 19 14.09 9.40 1.03
C ASN A 19 13.59 9.71 -0.38
N LYS A 20 12.94 8.74 -1.03
CA LYS A 20 12.44 8.88 -2.41
C LYS A 20 11.03 8.27 -2.51
N PRO A 21 10.03 8.92 -1.94
CA PRO A 21 8.69 8.33 -1.87
C PRO A 21 8.06 8.07 -3.23
N LYS A 22 8.35 8.89 -4.24
CA LYS A 22 7.80 8.65 -5.58
C LYS A 22 8.32 7.36 -6.20
N ALA A 23 9.63 7.11 -6.07
CA ALA A 23 10.23 5.88 -6.57
C ALA A 23 9.71 4.67 -5.79
N ALA A 24 9.59 4.82 -4.48
CA ALA A 24 9.06 3.76 -3.61
C ALA A 24 7.62 3.39 -4.00
N ARG A 25 6.77 4.39 -4.24
CA ARG A 25 5.37 4.14 -4.63
C ARG A 25 5.29 3.34 -5.91
N SER A 26 6.12 3.66 -6.90
CA SER A 26 6.12 2.94 -8.17
C SER A 26 6.46 1.46 -7.99
N VAL A 27 7.50 1.16 -7.22
CA VAL A 27 7.93 -0.21 -6.96
C VAL A 27 6.89 -0.98 -6.14
N LEU A 28 6.41 -0.36 -5.06
CA LEU A 28 5.45 -0.98 -4.15
C LEU A 28 4.12 -1.25 -4.84
N PHE A 29 3.69 -0.35 -5.71
CA PHE A 29 2.44 -0.51 -6.44
C PHE A 29 2.50 -1.74 -7.35
N LYS A 30 3.63 -1.97 -8.00
CA LYS A 30 3.83 -3.17 -8.81
C LYS A 30 3.77 -4.44 -7.98
N ILE A 31 4.36 -4.43 -6.79
CA ILE A 31 4.31 -5.59 -5.89
C ILE A 31 2.88 -5.84 -5.44
N TYR A 32 2.18 -4.80 -5.05
CA TYR A 32 0.79 -4.87 -4.63
C TYR A 32 -0.09 -5.47 -5.72
N GLN A 33 0.09 -5.08 -6.96
CA GLN A 33 -0.75 -5.55 -8.07
C GLN A 33 -0.35 -6.90 -8.64
N ASN A 34 0.74 -7.49 -8.17
CA ASN A 34 1.19 -8.79 -8.65
C ASN A 34 0.36 -9.90 -8.00
N ALA A 35 -0.69 -10.34 -8.69
CA ALA A 35 -1.60 -11.37 -8.18
C ALA A 35 -0.92 -12.73 -7.93
N LYS A 36 0.27 -12.95 -8.51
CA LYS A 36 1.02 -14.18 -8.34
C LYS A 36 1.88 -14.18 -7.09
N ASP A 37 2.05 -13.03 -6.43
CA ASP A 37 2.86 -12.95 -5.22
C ASP A 37 2.06 -13.42 -4.01
N PHE A 38 2.76 -13.71 -2.92
CA PHE A 38 2.11 -14.13 -1.67
C PHE A 38 1.24 -12.99 -1.12
N ASP A 39 0.08 -13.35 -0.55
CA ASP A 39 -0.83 -12.36 0.01
C ASP A 39 -0.17 -11.49 1.06
N LYS A 40 0.63 -12.08 1.96
CA LYS A 40 1.31 -11.34 3.02
C LYS A 40 2.33 -10.34 2.46
N VAL A 41 2.98 -10.67 1.36
CA VAL A 41 3.92 -9.75 0.68
C VAL A 41 3.16 -8.59 0.11
N ARG A 42 2.03 -8.84 -0.53
CA ARG A 42 1.19 -7.81 -1.12
C ARG A 42 0.60 -6.89 -0.05
N VAL A 43 0.17 -7.46 1.09
CA VAL A 43 -0.31 -6.68 2.24
C VAL A 43 0.79 -5.77 2.78
N ALA A 44 2.01 -6.28 2.91
CA ALA A 44 3.15 -5.47 3.35
C ALA A 44 3.40 -4.31 2.39
N ALA A 45 3.28 -4.54 1.09
CA ALA A 45 3.42 -3.48 0.09
C ALA A 45 2.33 -2.41 0.25
N VAL A 46 1.11 -2.81 0.56
CA VAL A 46 0.01 -1.86 0.81
C VAL A 46 0.34 -0.95 1.98
N TYR A 47 0.81 -1.51 3.10
CA TYR A 47 1.17 -0.70 4.26
C TYR A 47 2.31 0.26 3.96
N GLN A 48 3.31 -0.17 3.20
CA GLN A 48 4.40 0.72 2.81
C GLN A 48 3.92 1.82 1.87
N LEU A 49 2.99 1.51 0.97
CA LEU A 49 2.39 2.50 0.09
C LEU A 49 1.73 3.63 0.87
N ILE A 50 1.00 3.28 1.93
CA ILE A 50 0.34 4.28 2.76
C ILE A 50 1.37 5.17 3.46
N ARG A 51 2.47 4.59 3.93
CA ARG A 51 3.56 5.36 4.53
C ARG A 51 4.22 6.31 3.54
N ALA A 52 4.22 5.96 2.26
CA ALA A 52 4.78 6.81 1.20
C ALA A 52 3.86 7.95 0.78
N SER A 53 2.74 8.14 1.46
CA SER A 53 1.76 9.20 1.21
C SER A 53 1.23 9.20 -0.24
N PRO A 54 0.50 8.15 -0.63
CA PRO A 54 0.02 8.03 -1.99
C PRO A 54 -0.94 9.16 -2.37
N SER A 55 -0.97 9.50 -3.65
CA SER A 55 -1.88 10.52 -4.17
C SER A 55 -3.33 10.01 -4.18
N SER A 56 -4.30 10.95 -4.27
CA SER A 56 -5.70 10.58 -4.40
C SER A 56 -5.98 9.66 -5.60
N PRO A 57 -5.43 9.93 -6.80
CA PRO A 57 -5.63 9.01 -7.91
C PRO A 57 -5.13 7.59 -7.62
N MET A 58 -4.01 7.45 -6.93
CA MET A 58 -3.47 6.14 -6.57
C MET A 58 -4.40 5.41 -5.60
N LEU A 59 -4.93 6.11 -4.60
CA LEU A 59 -5.89 5.54 -3.67
C LEU A 59 -7.17 5.09 -4.38
N GLN A 60 -7.64 5.87 -5.35
CA GLN A 60 -8.79 5.51 -6.15
C GLN A 60 -8.54 4.26 -6.99
N GLU A 61 -7.35 4.13 -7.57
CA GLU A 61 -6.97 2.93 -8.30
C GLU A 61 -6.94 1.70 -7.39
N MET A 62 -6.43 1.85 -6.19
CA MET A 62 -6.40 0.75 -5.21
C MET A 62 -7.82 0.35 -4.83
N ALA A 63 -8.71 1.30 -4.59
CA ALA A 63 -10.10 1.03 -4.28
C ALA A 63 -10.81 0.30 -5.42
N ALA A 64 -10.56 0.74 -6.66
CA ALA A 64 -11.14 0.09 -7.83
C ALA A 64 -10.60 -1.33 -8.01
N TYR A 65 -9.32 -1.53 -7.72
CA TYR A 65 -8.69 -2.84 -7.88
C TYR A 65 -9.26 -3.88 -6.91
N THR A 66 -9.79 -3.45 -5.75
CA THR A 66 -10.41 -4.39 -4.81
C THR A 66 -11.59 -5.14 -5.42
N LYS A 67 -12.19 -4.60 -6.46
CA LYS A 67 -13.34 -5.23 -7.12
C LYS A 67 -12.93 -6.43 -7.97
N ILE A 68 -11.69 -6.47 -8.42
CA ILE A 68 -11.18 -7.53 -9.29
C ILE A 68 -10.14 -8.40 -8.60
N ASP A 69 -9.58 -7.96 -7.48
CA ASP A 69 -8.59 -8.72 -6.73
C ASP A 69 -9.28 -9.83 -5.94
N THR A 70 -8.81 -11.04 -6.10
CA THR A 70 -9.41 -12.20 -5.44
C THR A 70 -8.89 -12.42 -4.03
N SER A 71 -7.85 -11.70 -3.62
CA SER A 71 -7.28 -11.87 -2.28
C SER A 71 -8.08 -11.07 -1.26
N ILE A 72 -8.76 -11.77 -0.36
CA ILE A 72 -9.52 -11.14 0.72
C ILE A 72 -8.59 -10.36 1.64
N GLN A 73 -7.41 -10.92 1.97
CA GLN A 73 -6.44 -10.28 2.85
C GLN A 73 -5.96 -8.95 2.29
N VAL A 74 -5.63 -8.93 1.00
CA VAL A 74 -5.16 -7.70 0.34
C VAL A 74 -6.29 -6.67 0.27
N ASN A 75 -7.50 -7.10 -0.06
CA ASN A 75 -8.66 -6.20 -0.13
C ASN A 75 -8.96 -5.56 1.21
N VAL A 76 -8.90 -6.33 2.30
CA VAL A 76 -9.10 -5.80 3.66
C VAL A 76 -8.01 -4.79 3.99
N ALA A 77 -6.76 -5.09 3.66
CA ALA A 77 -5.64 -4.18 3.91
C ALA A 77 -5.81 -2.86 3.16
N VAL A 78 -6.23 -2.92 1.90
CA VAL A 78 -6.47 -1.72 1.09
C VAL A 78 -7.59 -0.88 1.69
N LYS A 79 -8.70 -1.49 2.06
CA LYS A 79 -9.82 -0.77 2.67
C LYS A 79 -9.40 -0.11 3.98
N SER A 80 -8.68 -0.83 4.83
CA SER A 80 -8.18 -0.27 6.09
C SER A 80 -7.23 0.89 5.85
N ALA A 81 -6.37 0.77 4.85
CA ALA A 81 -5.41 1.81 4.51
C ALA A 81 -6.12 3.08 4.02
N ILE A 82 -7.13 2.94 3.19
CA ILE A 82 -7.91 4.07 2.68
C ILE A 82 -8.67 4.74 3.83
N GLU A 83 -9.26 3.96 4.72
CA GLU A 83 -9.95 4.49 5.89
C GLU A 83 -9.00 5.24 6.82
N ALA A 84 -7.80 4.70 7.02
CA ALA A 84 -6.79 5.36 7.85
C ALA A 84 -6.37 6.70 7.23
N ALA A 85 -6.18 6.74 5.93
CA ALA A 85 -5.83 7.97 5.22
C ALA A 85 -6.94 9.02 5.36
N ALA A 86 -8.19 8.62 5.22
CA ALA A 86 -9.34 9.51 5.37
C ALA A 86 -9.44 10.03 6.80
N THR A 87 -9.19 9.18 7.78
CA THR A 87 -9.21 9.56 9.19
C THR A 87 -8.14 10.59 9.51
N LEU A 88 -6.96 10.45 8.91
CA LEU A 88 -5.87 11.41 9.12
C LEU A 88 -6.20 12.78 8.53
N ASP A 89 -6.94 12.81 7.44
CA ASP A 89 -7.31 14.07 6.79
C ASP A 89 -8.37 14.82 7.56
N VAL A 90 -9.32 14.12 8.20
CA VAL A 90 -10.42 14.74 8.93
C VAL A 90 -9.94 15.68 10.04
N PRO A 91 -8.99 15.30 10.92
CA PRO A 91 -8.49 16.23 11.93
C PRO A 91 -7.89 17.51 11.36
N ARG A 92 -7.21 17.41 10.21
CA ARG A 92 -6.65 18.61 9.56
C ARG A 92 -7.74 19.52 9.06
N LEU A 93 -8.77 18.96 8.46
CA LEU A 93 -9.91 19.73 7.97
C LEU A 93 -10.67 20.38 9.13
N ALA A 94 -10.81 19.67 10.24
CA ALA A 94 -11.50 20.19 11.42
C ALA A 94 -10.77 21.38 12.05
N LYS A 95 -9.46 21.48 11.86
CA LYS A 95 -8.68 22.60 12.39
C LYS A 95 -8.72 23.83 11.50
N MET A 96 -9.20 23.68 10.31
CA MET A 96 -9.31 24.79 9.37
C MET A 96 -10.65 25.50 9.54
#